data_2197b8cdc4a47226e3c1d4e99f6a476b
#
_entry.id   2197b8cdc4a47226e3c1d4e99f6a476b
#
_cell.length_a   1.000
_cell.length_b   1.000
_cell.length_c   1.000
_cell.angle_alpha   90.00
_cell.angle_beta   90.00
_cell.angle_gamma   90.00
#
_symmetry.space_group_name_H-M   'P 1'
#
loop_
_entity.id
_entity.type
_entity.pdbx_description
1 polymer ?
#
loop_
_entity_poly.entity_id
_entity_poly.type
_entity_poly.pdbx_seq_one_letter_code
_entity_poly.pdbx_strand_id
1 'polypeptide(L)'
;MLSYEDVAAAAEWLVRVFGFSEELRYEERDGRVSHVELRLGDGAIMLGNPSPYYESPKTHRERCEAAARWSETPFVVDGVHVYVDDVEAHFECARAAGAPILSEVEDTPFGDRHYRVEDLEGHRWMFAERVRDVPAEDWGAVER
;
A
#
# COMPACT_ATOMS: atom_id res chain seq x y z
N MET A 1 -2.82 11.17 0.89
CA MET A 1 -2.36 10.98 2.29
C MET A 1 -3.03 9.76 2.85
N LEU A 2 -2.27 8.90 3.52
CA LEU A 2 -2.76 7.72 4.24
C LEU A 2 -2.79 8.01 5.73
N SER A 3 -3.82 7.53 6.41
CA SER A 3 -3.99 7.73 7.85
C SER A 3 -3.53 6.50 8.63
N TYR A 4 -2.75 6.72 9.67
CA TYR A 4 -2.22 5.66 10.55
C TYR A 4 -2.47 5.99 12.02
N GLU A 5 -2.66 4.96 12.83
CA GLU A 5 -2.73 5.09 14.29
C GLU A 5 -1.35 5.48 14.84
N ASP A 6 -0.28 4.81 14.35
CA ASP A 6 1.10 5.10 14.68
C ASP A 6 1.90 5.44 13.40
N VAL A 7 2.03 6.74 13.13
CA VAL A 7 2.71 7.25 11.94
C VAL A 7 4.20 6.89 11.90
N ALA A 8 4.88 6.91 13.05
CA ALA A 8 6.29 6.56 13.12
C ALA A 8 6.53 5.10 12.80
N ALA A 9 5.78 4.21 13.44
CA ALA A 9 5.88 2.77 13.19
C ALA A 9 5.51 2.42 11.74
N ALA A 10 4.50 3.09 11.18
CA ALA A 10 4.10 2.91 9.80
C ALA A 10 5.21 3.32 8.82
N ALA A 11 5.82 4.49 9.02
CA ALA A 11 6.92 4.97 8.19
C ALA A 11 8.11 4.01 8.21
N GLU A 12 8.55 3.58 9.40
CA GLU A 12 9.65 2.63 9.56
C GLU A 12 9.36 1.28 8.88
N TRP A 13 8.13 0.80 9.00
CA TRP A 13 7.71 -0.44 8.36
C TRP A 13 7.70 -0.32 6.84
N LEU A 14 7.10 0.73 6.28
CA LEU A 14 7.03 0.97 4.84
C LEU A 14 8.42 1.13 4.21
N VAL A 15 9.34 1.81 4.90
CA VAL A 15 10.74 1.92 4.46
C VAL A 15 11.39 0.53 4.42
N ARG A 16 11.26 -0.24 5.48
CA ARG A 16 11.92 -1.54 5.61
C ARG A 16 11.34 -2.60 4.69
N VAL A 17 10.00 -2.64 4.52
CA VAL A 17 9.30 -3.74 3.85
C VAL A 17 9.02 -3.44 2.38
N PHE A 18 8.60 -2.21 2.07
CA PHE A 18 8.24 -1.81 0.71
C PHE A 18 9.33 -0.99 -0.01
N GLY A 19 10.42 -0.67 0.67
CA GLY A 19 11.56 0.00 0.05
C GLY A 19 11.39 1.50 -0.15
N PHE A 20 10.45 2.14 0.56
CA PHE A 20 10.33 3.60 0.58
C PHE A 20 11.56 4.24 1.21
N SER A 21 11.82 5.50 0.86
CA SER A 21 12.75 6.38 1.56
C SER A 21 11.99 7.48 2.27
N GLU A 22 12.37 7.78 3.51
CA GLU A 22 11.80 8.89 4.26
C GLU A 22 12.48 10.20 3.82
N GLU A 23 11.67 11.20 3.44
CA GLU A 23 12.15 12.52 3.02
C GLU A 23 11.92 13.59 4.06
N LEU A 24 10.81 13.49 4.80
CA LEU A 24 10.45 14.49 5.79
C LEU A 24 9.66 13.84 6.92
N ARG A 25 9.92 14.29 8.14
CA ARG A 25 9.20 13.92 9.36
C ARG A 25 8.88 15.18 10.16
N TYR A 26 7.65 15.27 10.66
CA TYR A 26 7.27 16.31 11.60
C TYR A 26 6.94 15.70 12.95
N GLU A 27 7.67 16.19 13.96
CA GLU A 27 7.48 15.79 15.36
C GLU A 27 6.79 16.92 16.14
N GLU A 28 5.77 16.58 16.87
CA GLU A 28 5.09 17.47 17.79
C GLU A 28 5.97 17.79 19.01
N ARG A 29 5.59 18.81 19.78
CA ARG A 29 6.36 19.21 20.98
C ARG A 29 6.46 18.13 22.04
N ASP A 30 5.53 17.17 22.05
CA ASP A 30 5.50 16.02 22.94
C ASP A 30 6.31 14.81 22.42
N GLY A 31 6.97 14.94 21.27
CA GLY A 31 7.76 13.91 20.61
C GLY A 31 6.95 12.95 19.74
N ARG A 32 5.64 13.13 19.61
CA ARG A 32 4.80 12.32 18.74
C ARG A 32 5.03 12.71 17.28
N VAL A 33 5.24 11.72 16.41
CA VAL A 33 5.29 11.93 14.96
C VAL A 33 3.87 12.03 14.42
N SER A 34 3.51 13.17 13.85
CA SER A 34 2.16 13.40 13.30
C SER A 34 2.10 13.45 11.78
N HIS A 35 3.24 13.58 11.11
CA HIS A 35 3.34 13.61 9.66
C HIS A 35 4.66 13.05 9.17
N VAL A 36 4.63 12.26 8.10
CA VAL A 36 5.83 11.75 7.39
C VAL A 36 5.58 11.78 5.88
N GLU A 37 6.59 12.14 5.12
CA GLU A 37 6.60 12.04 3.66
C GLU A 37 7.60 10.94 3.23
N LEU A 38 7.11 10.02 2.43
CA LEU A 38 7.88 8.90 1.90
C LEU A 38 7.89 8.95 0.37
N ARG A 39 9.01 8.52 -0.22
CA ARG A 39 9.21 8.41 -1.67
C ARG A 39 9.54 6.99 -2.09
N LEU A 40 9.00 6.60 -3.25
CA LEU A 40 9.42 5.38 -3.96
C LEU A 40 9.43 5.68 -5.46
N GLY A 41 10.59 5.62 -6.11
CA GLY A 41 10.78 6.10 -7.48
C GLY A 41 10.40 7.58 -7.61
N ASP A 42 9.55 7.89 -8.56
CA ASP A 42 9.04 9.25 -8.80
C ASP A 42 7.77 9.56 -7.96
N GLY A 43 7.22 8.56 -7.27
CA GLY A 43 6.02 8.69 -6.45
C GLY A 43 6.32 9.10 -5.02
N ALA A 44 5.41 9.88 -4.43
CA ALA A 44 5.46 10.27 -3.03
C ALA A 44 4.13 10.00 -2.33
N ILE A 45 4.20 9.61 -1.08
CA ILE A 45 3.05 9.46 -0.20
C ILE A 45 3.25 10.24 1.09
N MET A 46 2.15 10.67 1.67
CA MET A 46 2.12 11.34 2.96
C MET A 46 1.39 10.47 3.95
N LEU A 47 1.95 10.34 5.14
CA LEU A 47 1.37 9.66 6.28
C LEU A 47 0.94 10.68 7.33
N GLY A 48 -0.18 10.44 7.98
CA GLY A 48 -0.64 11.32 9.05
C GLY A 48 -1.58 10.60 10.02
N ASN A 49 -1.73 11.16 11.21
CA ASN A 49 -2.77 10.76 12.16
C ASN A 49 -3.83 11.87 12.22
N PRO A 50 -5.05 11.62 11.70
CA PRO A 50 -6.07 12.66 11.61
C PRO A 50 -6.74 12.96 12.94
N SER A 51 -6.69 12.05 13.90
CA SER A 51 -7.40 12.12 15.17
C SER A 51 -6.92 11.05 16.14
N PRO A 52 -6.87 11.31 17.45
CA PRO A 52 -6.60 10.28 18.45
C PRO A 52 -7.68 9.17 18.52
N TYR A 53 -8.80 9.37 17.85
CA TYR A 53 -9.89 8.40 17.74
C TYR A 53 -9.87 7.64 16.43
N TYR A 54 -8.87 7.85 15.57
CA TYR A 54 -8.76 7.15 14.32
C TYR A 54 -8.48 5.66 14.58
N GLU A 55 -9.23 4.81 13.90
CA GLU A 55 -9.01 3.37 13.85
C GLU A 55 -8.52 2.99 12.45
N SER A 56 -7.41 2.27 12.39
CA SER A 56 -6.88 1.72 11.14
C SER A 56 -7.85 0.71 10.53
N PRO A 57 -7.73 0.39 9.23
CA PRO A 57 -8.53 -0.67 8.61
C PRO A 57 -8.44 -2.00 9.37
N LYS A 58 -7.27 -2.35 9.88
CA LYS A 58 -7.06 -3.56 10.69
C LYS A 58 -7.82 -3.51 12.00
N THR A 59 -7.69 -2.44 12.78
CA THR A 59 -8.41 -2.27 14.04
C THR A 59 -9.93 -2.22 13.83
N HIS A 60 -10.36 -1.49 12.79
CA HIS A 60 -11.79 -1.34 12.51
C HIS A 60 -12.46 -2.67 12.16
N ARG A 61 -11.84 -3.52 11.33
CA ARG A 61 -12.41 -4.82 10.95
C ARG A 61 -12.48 -5.82 12.12
N GLU A 62 -11.69 -5.64 13.16
CA GLU A 62 -11.78 -6.46 14.39
C GLU A 62 -13.03 -6.16 15.21
N ARG A 63 -13.63 -4.97 15.06
CA ARG A 63 -14.76 -4.46 15.83
C ARG A 63 -16.06 -4.35 15.04
N CYS A 64 -15.97 -4.37 13.70
CA CYS A 64 -17.11 -4.19 12.81
C CYS A 64 -17.24 -5.38 11.85
N GLU A 65 -18.30 -6.17 12.01
CA GLU A 65 -18.57 -7.35 11.18
C GLU A 65 -18.72 -7.00 9.69
N ALA A 66 -19.34 -5.85 9.36
CA ALA A 66 -19.45 -5.40 7.98
C ALA A 66 -18.08 -5.10 7.37
N ALA A 67 -17.20 -4.42 8.11
CA ALA A 67 -15.84 -4.15 7.66
C ALA A 67 -15.02 -5.44 7.52
N ALA A 68 -15.18 -6.41 8.44
CA ALA A 68 -14.54 -7.72 8.33
C ALA A 68 -14.97 -8.43 7.04
N ARG A 69 -16.26 -8.46 6.72
CA ARG A 69 -16.76 -9.06 5.47
C ARG A 69 -16.26 -8.37 4.22
N TRP A 70 -16.20 -7.03 4.22
CA TRP A 70 -15.63 -6.30 3.08
C TRP A 70 -14.15 -6.60 2.88
N SER A 71 -13.42 -6.83 3.97
CA SER A 71 -12.00 -7.12 3.90
C SER A 71 -11.66 -8.49 3.28
N GLU A 72 -12.63 -9.39 3.13
CA GLU A 72 -12.47 -10.66 2.43
C GLU A 72 -12.24 -10.48 0.92
N THR A 73 -12.67 -9.33 0.37
CA THR A 73 -12.44 -8.99 -1.05
C THR A 73 -11.25 -8.04 -1.18
N PRO A 74 -10.16 -8.43 -1.86
CA PRO A 74 -8.90 -7.68 -1.88
C PRO A 74 -8.96 -6.26 -2.43
N PHE A 75 -10.00 -5.89 -3.16
CA PHE A 75 -10.13 -4.60 -3.85
C PHE A 75 -11.41 -3.82 -3.50
N VAL A 76 -12.09 -4.17 -2.41
CA VAL A 76 -13.33 -3.48 -1.97
C VAL A 76 -13.03 -2.20 -1.19
N VAL A 77 -11.86 -2.12 -0.56
CA VAL A 77 -11.42 -0.94 0.20
C VAL A 77 -10.43 -0.16 -0.65
N ASP A 78 -10.27 1.12 -0.36
CA ASP A 78 -9.27 1.95 -1.01
C ASP A 78 -7.89 1.32 -0.95
N GLY A 79 -7.14 1.44 -2.04
CA GLY A 79 -5.80 0.91 -2.15
C GLY A 79 -4.85 1.87 -2.85
N VAL A 80 -3.56 1.68 -2.61
CA VAL A 80 -2.49 2.40 -3.28
C VAL A 80 -1.91 1.52 -4.37
N HIS A 81 -1.86 2.04 -5.59
CA HIS A 81 -1.21 1.38 -6.72
C HIS A 81 0.15 2.02 -6.96
N VAL A 82 1.20 1.21 -6.96
CA VAL A 82 2.59 1.68 -7.11
C VAL A 82 3.30 0.87 -8.18
N TYR A 83 3.91 1.53 -9.16
CA TYR A 83 4.81 0.88 -10.10
C TYR A 83 6.21 0.76 -9.50
N VAL A 84 6.82 -0.40 -9.69
CA VAL A 84 8.19 -0.73 -9.29
C VAL A 84 8.94 -1.32 -10.49
N ASP A 85 10.28 -1.27 -10.46
CA ASP A 85 11.10 -1.74 -11.57
C ASP A 85 11.17 -3.27 -11.69
N ASP A 86 11.08 -3.98 -10.56
CA ASP A 86 11.10 -5.44 -10.48
C ASP A 86 10.09 -5.91 -9.43
N VAL A 87 8.90 -6.25 -9.89
CA VAL A 87 7.79 -6.63 -9.01
C VAL A 87 8.01 -7.98 -8.33
N GLU A 88 8.74 -8.90 -8.97
CA GLU A 88 9.04 -10.21 -8.38
C GLU A 88 10.02 -10.07 -7.22
N ALA A 89 11.10 -9.30 -7.40
CA ALA A 89 12.04 -9.01 -6.31
C ALA A 89 11.36 -8.25 -5.17
N HIS A 90 10.49 -7.29 -5.47
CA HIS A 90 9.72 -6.56 -4.48
C HIS A 90 8.78 -7.48 -3.68
N PHE A 91 8.07 -8.38 -4.36
CA PHE A 91 7.21 -9.39 -3.74
C PHE A 91 7.99 -10.31 -2.79
N GLU A 92 9.14 -10.83 -3.23
CA GLU A 92 9.97 -11.70 -2.38
C GLU A 92 10.48 -10.99 -1.12
N CYS A 93 10.86 -9.71 -1.22
CA CYS A 93 11.24 -8.90 -0.07
C CYS A 93 10.07 -8.69 0.91
N ALA A 94 8.89 -8.34 0.40
CA ALA A 94 7.70 -8.13 1.23
C ALA A 94 7.28 -9.44 1.93
N ARG A 95 7.27 -10.55 1.19
CA ARG A 95 6.95 -11.88 1.72
C ARG A 95 7.94 -12.33 2.79
N ALA A 96 9.24 -12.17 2.55
CA ALA A 96 10.29 -12.53 3.49
C ALA A 96 10.23 -11.69 4.78
N ALA A 97 9.79 -10.44 4.68
CA ALA A 97 9.57 -9.56 5.83
C ALA A 97 8.27 -9.86 6.60
N GLY A 98 7.45 -10.82 6.14
CA GLY A 98 6.21 -11.22 6.80
C GLY A 98 5.01 -10.34 6.50
N ALA A 99 5.03 -9.54 5.42
CA ALA A 99 3.86 -8.76 5.00
C ALA A 99 2.70 -9.70 4.62
N PRO A 100 1.44 -9.37 4.98
CA PRO A 100 0.27 -10.16 4.61
C PRO A 100 0.00 -10.10 3.10
N ILE A 101 0.36 -11.15 2.38
CA ILE A 101 0.13 -11.26 0.93
C ILE A 101 -1.33 -11.58 0.66
N LEU A 102 -2.01 -10.75 -0.13
CA LEU A 102 -3.41 -10.92 -0.51
C LEU A 102 -3.56 -11.65 -1.85
N SER A 103 -2.62 -11.46 -2.78
CA SER A 103 -2.53 -12.23 -4.02
C SER A 103 -1.08 -12.39 -4.44
N GLU A 104 -0.76 -13.52 -5.01
CA GLU A 104 0.54 -13.84 -5.60
C GLU A 104 0.80 -12.96 -6.84
N VAL A 105 2.05 -12.96 -7.31
CA VAL A 105 2.41 -12.28 -8.56
C VAL A 105 1.69 -12.92 -9.73
N GLU A 106 1.00 -12.11 -10.53
CA GLU A 106 0.26 -12.55 -11.71
C GLU A 106 0.37 -11.53 -12.86
N ASP A 107 0.29 -12.03 -14.09
CA ASP A 107 0.24 -11.18 -15.29
C ASP A 107 -1.22 -10.79 -15.59
N THR A 108 -1.40 -9.52 -15.96
CA THR A 108 -2.70 -8.99 -16.33
C THR A 108 -2.91 -8.98 -17.85
N PRO A 109 -4.16 -9.00 -18.34
CA PRO A 109 -4.46 -8.86 -19.75
C PRO A 109 -3.96 -7.54 -20.36
N PHE A 110 -3.86 -6.48 -19.56
CA PHE A 110 -3.46 -5.14 -19.99
C PHE A 110 -1.96 -4.87 -19.92
N GLY A 111 -1.15 -5.89 -19.59
CA GLY A 111 0.31 -5.83 -19.73
C GLY A 111 1.09 -5.53 -18.46
N ASP A 112 0.44 -5.49 -17.31
CA ASP A 112 1.12 -5.37 -16.03
C ASP A 112 1.33 -6.76 -15.41
N ARG A 113 2.40 -6.89 -14.64
CA ARG A 113 2.61 -7.95 -13.66
C ARG A 113 2.45 -7.35 -12.28
N HIS A 114 1.62 -7.91 -11.41
CA HIS A 114 1.32 -7.30 -10.11
C HIS A 114 1.08 -8.33 -9.00
N TYR A 115 1.14 -7.86 -7.76
CA TYR A 115 0.66 -8.57 -6.57
C TYR A 115 -0.02 -7.60 -5.59
N ARG A 116 -0.78 -8.15 -4.65
CA ARG A 116 -1.47 -7.37 -3.62
C ARG A 116 -1.01 -7.76 -2.24
N VAL A 117 -0.91 -6.78 -1.35
CA VAL A 117 -0.37 -6.93 0.00
C VAL A 117 -1.02 -5.93 0.95
N GLU A 118 -1.12 -6.26 2.22
CA GLU A 118 -1.47 -5.31 3.28
C GLU A 118 -0.23 -4.81 4.01
N ASP A 119 -0.30 -3.58 4.52
CA ASP A 119 0.68 -3.08 5.45
C ASP A 119 0.32 -3.43 6.92
N LEU A 120 1.11 -2.94 7.87
CA LEU A 120 0.97 -3.27 9.29
C LEU A 120 -0.38 -2.85 9.90
N GLU A 121 -1.03 -1.82 9.33
CA GLU A 121 -2.33 -1.32 9.80
C GLU A 121 -3.50 -1.69 8.86
N GLY A 122 -3.24 -2.54 7.86
CA GLY A 122 -4.26 -3.09 6.99
C GLY A 122 -4.63 -2.23 5.79
N HIS A 123 -3.86 -1.19 5.47
CA HIS A 123 -3.99 -0.53 4.18
C HIS A 123 -3.54 -1.46 3.07
N ARG A 124 -4.19 -1.37 1.93
CA ARG A 124 -3.97 -2.26 0.80
C ARG A 124 -3.15 -1.62 -0.27
N TRP A 125 -2.19 -2.39 -0.78
CA TRP A 125 -1.23 -1.98 -1.77
C TRP A 125 -1.25 -2.95 -2.94
N MET A 126 -1.17 -2.42 -4.14
CA MET A 126 -0.89 -3.19 -5.34
C MET A 126 0.42 -2.66 -5.94
N PHE A 127 1.43 -3.53 -5.96
CA PHE A 127 2.69 -3.25 -6.63
C PHE A 127 2.68 -3.88 -8.00
N ALA A 128 3.08 -3.13 -9.01
CA ALA A 128 3.02 -3.54 -10.41
C ALA A 128 4.28 -3.16 -11.17
N GLU A 129 4.56 -3.92 -12.22
CA GLU A 129 5.58 -3.66 -13.23
C GLU A 129 4.93 -3.73 -14.61
N ARG A 130 5.20 -2.75 -15.48
CA ARG A 130 4.79 -2.83 -16.88
C ARG A 130 5.70 -3.80 -17.61
N VAL A 131 5.21 -5.00 -17.95
CA VAL A 131 5.98 -6.04 -18.63
C VAL A 131 5.70 -6.14 -20.13
N ARG A 132 4.57 -5.56 -20.59
CA ARG A 132 4.16 -5.52 -21.99
C ARG A 132 3.36 -4.27 -22.29
N ASP A 133 3.47 -3.76 -23.50
CA ASP A 133 2.52 -2.78 -24.02
C ASP A 133 1.40 -3.51 -24.74
N VAL A 134 0.17 -3.35 -24.25
CA VAL A 134 -1.03 -3.96 -24.81
C VAL A 134 -2.02 -2.86 -25.16
N PRO A 135 -2.44 -2.75 -26.44
CA PRO A 135 -3.46 -1.78 -26.84
C PRO A 135 -4.75 -1.94 -26.03
N ALA A 136 -5.40 -0.83 -25.73
CA ALA A 136 -6.62 -0.84 -24.92
C ALA A 136 -7.72 -1.74 -25.51
N GLU A 137 -7.85 -1.76 -26.82
CA GLU A 137 -8.81 -2.59 -27.57
C GLU A 137 -8.59 -4.10 -27.40
N ASP A 138 -7.34 -4.55 -27.20
CA ASP A 138 -7.02 -5.97 -27.07
C ASP A 138 -7.48 -6.57 -25.74
N TRP A 139 -7.76 -5.75 -24.72
CA TRP A 139 -8.30 -6.18 -23.43
C TRP A 139 -9.68 -5.58 -23.11
N GLY A 140 -10.33 -4.98 -24.12
CA GLY A 140 -11.72 -4.53 -24.05
C GLY A 140 -11.94 -3.13 -23.47
N ALA A 141 -10.88 -2.33 -23.34
CA ALA A 141 -10.99 -0.94 -22.96
C ALA A 141 -11.18 -0.02 -24.17
N VAL A 142 -11.69 1.17 -23.92
CA VAL A 142 -11.89 2.22 -24.92
C VAL A 142 -11.14 3.47 -24.47
N GLU A 143 -10.18 3.89 -25.23
CA GLU A 143 -9.50 5.17 -25.03
C GLU A 143 -10.44 6.33 -25.39
N ARG A 144 -10.43 7.40 -24.59
CA ARG A 144 -11.23 8.60 -24.82
C ARG A 144 -10.37 9.86 -24.79
#